data_cb7992d62db0cb6e1e6c7154078336e9
#
_entry.id   cb7992d62db0cb6e1e6c7154078336e9
#
_cell.length_a   1.000
_cell.length_b   1.000
_cell.length_c   1.000
_cell.angle_alpha   90.00
_cell.angle_beta   90.00
_cell.angle_gamma   90.00
#
_symmetry.space_group_name_H-M   'P 1'
#
loop_
_entity.id
_entity.type
_entity.pdbx_description
1 polymer ?
#
loop_
_entity_poly.entity_id
_entity_poly.type
_entity_poly.pdbx_seq_one_letter_code
_entity_poly.pdbx_strand_id
1 'polypeptide(L)'
;MRYTSVGVSLTAVLCYAIICGTPRCSFPQGEDALLRIDGENARPLTLSRAAFAQLPRTVVQVRDRDGTVSAYAGVLLRDILVLAGMPLGEQLRGDLLALYVVVEAADKYRVVFALPELDAAFTERIVLLADRRDEQPLPATEGPLRLVIPDEQRRARWVRQVISIHIRQAS
;
A
#
# COMPACT_ATOMS: atom_id res chain seq x y z
N MET A 1 37.92 -84.10 9.51
CA MET A 1 37.44 -83.27 8.42
C MET A 1 36.60 -82.16 9.04
N ARG A 2 37.11 -80.93 8.95
CA ARG A 2 36.56 -79.81 9.73
C ARG A 2 35.77 -78.89 8.81
N TYR A 3 34.49 -78.70 9.11
CA TYR A 3 33.67 -77.69 8.46
C TYR A 3 33.84 -76.35 9.19
N THR A 4 34.28 -75.36 8.44
CA THR A 4 34.33 -73.96 8.90
C THR A 4 33.08 -73.22 8.40
N SER A 5 32.32 -72.74 9.34
CA SER A 5 31.15 -71.90 9.15
C SER A 5 31.57 -70.47 8.76
N VAL A 6 31.04 -69.97 7.64
CA VAL A 6 31.23 -68.61 7.21
C VAL A 6 29.99 -67.79 7.60
N GLY A 7 30.18 -66.82 8.47
CA GLY A 7 29.13 -65.93 8.93
C GLY A 7 28.79 -64.87 7.85
N VAL A 8 27.51 -64.79 7.53
CA VAL A 8 26.97 -63.74 6.66
C VAL A 8 26.64 -62.51 7.49
N SER A 9 27.39 -61.45 7.25
CA SER A 9 27.14 -60.14 7.86
C SER A 9 26.01 -59.41 7.12
N LEU A 10 24.94 -59.13 7.87
CA LEU A 10 23.76 -58.40 7.36
C LEU A 10 24.05 -56.90 7.42
N THR A 11 24.41 -56.29 6.30
CA THR A 11 24.59 -54.84 6.17
C THR A 11 23.25 -54.15 6.08
N ALA A 12 22.86 -53.46 7.14
CA ALA A 12 21.69 -52.61 7.15
C ALA A 12 21.89 -51.41 6.24
N VAL A 13 21.12 -51.33 5.15
CA VAL A 13 21.03 -50.19 4.27
C VAL A 13 20.13 -49.13 4.95
N LEU A 14 20.76 -48.09 5.46
CA LEU A 14 20.08 -46.94 6.02
C LEU A 14 19.58 -46.03 4.86
N CYS A 15 18.28 -46.12 4.53
CA CYS A 15 17.64 -45.18 3.59
C CYS A 15 17.59 -43.79 4.23
N TYR A 16 18.48 -42.91 3.81
CA TYR A 16 18.42 -41.48 4.10
C TYR A 16 17.31 -40.85 3.24
N ALA A 17 16.15 -40.63 3.83
CA ALA A 17 15.08 -39.84 3.21
C ALA A 17 15.51 -38.35 3.20
N ILE A 18 15.98 -37.91 2.05
CA ILE A 18 16.20 -36.47 1.78
C ILE A 18 14.83 -35.82 1.71
N ILE A 19 14.40 -35.22 2.83
CA ILE A 19 13.25 -34.33 2.87
C ILE A 19 13.65 -33.05 2.11
N CYS A 20 13.30 -33.01 0.83
CA CYS A 20 13.40 -31.80 0.01
C CYS A 20 12.39 -30.80 0.55
N GLY A 21 12.81 -30.01 1.54
CA GLY A 21 12.06 -28.87 2.05
C GLY A 21 11.99 -27.83 0.96
N THR A 22 10.84 -27.70 0.28
CA THR A 22 10.54 -26.56 -0.58
C THR A 22 10.71 -25.29 0.26
N PRO A 23 11.53 -24.31 -0.16
CA PRO A 23 11.57 -23.03 0.51
C PRO A 23 10.16 -22.41 0.40
N ARG A 24 9.41 -22.42 1.48
CA ARG A 24 8.26 -21.55 1.63
C ARG A 24 8.81 -20.13 1.55
N CYS A 25 8.57 -19.44 0.43
CA CYS A 25 8.66 -18.00 0.38
C CYS A 25 7.65 -17.46 1.40
N SER A 26 8.08 -17.32 2.63
CA SER A 26 7.38 -16.52 3.62
C SER A 26 7.54 -15.09 3.15
N PHE A 27 6.51 -14.55 2.50
CA PHE A 27 6.36 -13.10 2.42
C PHE A 27 6.39 -12.58 3.86
N PRO A 28 7.21 -11.59 4.18
CA PRO A 28 7.20 -11.00 5.50
C PRO A 28 5.80 -10.42 5.74
N GLN A 29 4.96 -11.16 6.42
CA GLN A 29 3.75 -10.68 7.08
C GLN A 29 4.25 -10.01 8.34
N GLY A 30 4.73 -8.77 8.21
CA GLY A 30 5.42 -8.15 9.29
C GLY A 30 4.86 -6.80 9.65
N GLU A 31 5.17 -6.44 10.82
CA GLU A 31 4.94 -5.26 11.62
C GLU A 31 5.29 -3.91 10.94
N ASP A 32 5.85 -3.92 9.71
CA ASP A 32 6.26 -2.74 8.95
C ASP A 32 5.27 -2.29 7.85
N ALA A 33 4.09 -2.89 7.75
CA ALA A 33 3.10 -2.49 6.77
C ALA A 33 2.57 -1.09 7.07
N LEU A 34 2.93 -0.11 6.24
CA LEU A 34 2.49 1.28 6.37
C LEU A 34 1.13 1.51 5.71
N LEU A 35 0.93 0.95 4.51
CA LEU A 35 -0.27 1.14 3.69
C LEU A 35 -0.59 -0.13 2.92
N ARG A 36 -1.86 -0.51 2.90
CA ARG A 36 -2.38 -1.62 2.09
C ARG A 36 -3.29 -1.10 0.99
N ILE A 37 -3.12 -1.64 -0.21
CA ILE A 37 -3.95 -1.32 -1.37
C ILE A 37 -4.49 -2.63 -1.93
N ASP A 38 -5.78 -2.71 -2.16
CA ASP A 38 -6.45 -3.85 -2.76
C ASP A 38 -7.73 -3.44 -3.51
N GLY A 39 -8.33 -4.39 -4.19
CA GLY A 39 -9.65 -4.21 -4.80
C GLY A 39 -9.70 -4.54 -6.27
N GLU A 40 -10.76 -4.07 -6.92
CA GLU A 40 -11.08 -4.36 -8.32
C GLU A 40 -10.09 -3.67 -9.25
N ASN A 41 -9.64 -4.41 -10.26
CA ASN A 41 -8.64 -3.97 -11.25
C ASN A 41 -7.27 -3.56 -10.67
N ALA A 42 -7.07 -3.69 -9.35
CA ALA A 42 -5.80 -3.39 -8.69
C ALA A 42 -5.02 -4.65 -8.35
N ARG A 43 -3.70 -4.58 -8.44
CA ARG A 43 -2.82 -5.60 -7.87
C ARG A 43 -2.70 -5.35 -6.37
N PRO A 44 -2.98 -6.35 -5.52
CA PRO A 44 -2.77 -6.18 -4.08
C PRO A 44 -1.33 -5.74 -3.80
N LEU A 45 -1.19 -4.62 -3.08
CA LEU A 45 0.09 -4.00 -2.79
C LEU A 45 0.15 -3.64 -1.30
N THR A 46 1.26 -3.97 -0.67
CA THR A 46 1.56 -3.52 0.69
C THR A 46 2.85 -2.71 0.66
N LEU A 47 2.79 -1.46 1.07
CA LEU A 47 3.94 -0.58 1.16
C LEU A 47 4.44 -0.54 2.60
N SER A 48 5.72 -0.80 2.79
CA SER A 48 6.43 -0.50 4.03
C SER A 48 6.77 0.99 4.10
N ARG A 49 7.14 1.48 5.29
CA ARG A 49 7.63 2.85 5.45
C ARG A 49 8.83 3.16 4.56
N ALA A 50 9.76 2.21 4.45
CA ALA A 50 10.95 2.37 3.60
C ALA A 50 10.57 2.44 2.11
N ALA A 51 9.66 1.57 1.64
CA ALA A 51 9.19 1.60 0.25
C ALA A 51 8.45 2.89 -0.07
N PHE A 52 7.56 3.37 0.83
CA PHE A 52 6.84 4.63 0.66
C PHE A 52 7.77 5.84 0.56
N ALA A 53 8.85 5.86 1.34
CA ALA A 53 9.83 6.95 1.35
C ALA A 53 10.62 7.06 0.03
N GLN A 54 10.70 5.99 -0.77
CA GLN A 54 11.39 5.98 -2.07
C GLN A 54 10.50 6.44 -3.24
N LEU A 55 9.20 6.62 -3.02
CA LEU A 55 8.28 7.07 -4.07
C LEU A 55 8.48 8.57 -4.38
N PRO A 56 8.09 9.00 -5.60
CA PRO A 56 8.14 10.43 -5.97
C PRO A 56 7.45 11.31 -4.94
N ARG A 57 8.15 12.35 -4.49
CA ARG A 57 7.68 13.24 -3.42
C ARG A 57 7.08 14.52 -3.98
N THR A 58 5.93 14.91 -3.44
CA THR A 58 5.28 16.18 -3.72
C THR A 58 5.14 16.97 -2.42
N VAL A 59 5.35 18.28 -2.50
CA VAL A 59 5.13 19.21 -1.38
C VAL A 59 4.01 20.15 -1.75
N VAL A 60 3.04 20.31 -0.85
CA VAL A 60 1.94 21.26 -1.00
C VAL A 60 1.91 22.22 0.20
N GLN A 61 1.68 23.49 -0.07
CA GLN A 61 1.45 24.47 0.99
C GLN A 61 -0.06 24.64 1.21
N VAL A 62 -0.46 24.62 2.45
CA VAL A 62 -1.86 24.78 2.83
C VAL A 62 -1.96 25.88 3.87
N ARG A 63 -2.88 26.81 3.63
CA ARG A 63 -3.25 27.84 4.61
C ARG A 63 -4.35 27.33 5.52
N ASP A 64 -4.11 27.33 6.81
CA ASP A 64 -5.10 27.04 7.84
C ASP A 64 -6.09 28.20 8.02
N ARG A 65 -7.19 27.93 8.74
CA ARG A 65 -8.23 28.94 9.00
C ARG A 65 -7.74 30.11 9.85
N ASP A 66 -6.73 29.89 10.67
CA ASP A 66 -6.05 30.89 11.49
C ASP A 66 -5.01 31.70 10.71
N GLY A 67 -4.83 31.40 9.42
CA GLY A 67 -3.87 32.05 8.53
C GLY A 67 -2.48 31.41 8.51
N THR A 68 -2.20 30.43 9.38
CA THR A 68 -0.94 29.69 9.40
C THR A 68 -0.76 28.92 8.11
N VAL A 69 0.43 28.92 7.53
CA VAL A 69 0.78 28.14 6.33
C VAL A 69 1.65 26.97 6.76
N SER A 70 1.21 25.76 6.45
CA SER A 70 1.97 24.53 6.67
C SER A 70 2.32 23.86 5.34
N ALA A 71 3.54 23.32 5.25
CA ALA A 71 4.01 22.54 4.11
C ALA A 71 3.81 21.05 4.40
N TYR A 72 2.99 20.38 3.61
CA TYR A 72 2.82 18.93 3.67
C TYR A 72 3.62 18.26 2.57
N ALA A 73 4.42 17.24 2.93
CA ALA A 73 5.18 16.43 2.01
C ALA A 73 4.67 14.98 2.01
N GLY A 74 4.58 14.38 0.83
CA GLY A 74 4.05 13.02 0.68
C GLY A 74 4.11 12.52 -0.75
N VAL A 75 3.29 11.54 -1.05
CA VAL A 75 3.13 10.92 -2.36
C VAL A 75 1.73 11.20 -2.89
N LEU A 76 1.58 11.52 -4.17
CA LEU A 76 0.26 11.71 -4.77
C LEU A 76 -0.50 10.39 -4.76
N LEU A 77 -1.78 10.43 -4.41
CA LEU A 77 -2.61 9.22 -4.36
C LEU A 77 -2.66 8.53 -5.73
N ARG A 78 -2.70 9.30 -6.82
CA ARG A 78 -2.67 8.76 -8.19
C ARG A 78 -1.39 7.94 -8.47
N ASP A 79 -0.23 8.34 -7.97
CA ASP A 79 1.03 7.63 -8.21
C ASP A 79 1.03 6.28 -7.49
N ILE A 80 0.41 6.21 -6.31
CA ILE A 80 0.18 4.96 -5.57
C ILE A 80 -0.78 4.05 -6.33
N LEU A 81 -1.84 4.60 -6.93
CA LEU A 81 -2.79 3.84 -7.75
C LEU A 81 -2.13 3.29 -9.02
N VAL A 82 -1.29 4.08 -9.69
CA VAL A 82 -0.48 3.60 -10.84
C VAL A 82 0.42 2.46 -10.41
N LEU A 83 1.08 2.55 -9.26
CA LEU A 83 1.93 1.49 -8.72
C LEU A 83 1.13 0.21 -8.44
N ALA A 84 -0.13 0.34 -8.00
CA ALA A 84 -1.07 -0.77 -7.84
C ALA A 84 -1.64 -1.28 -9.19
N GLY A 85 -1.22 -0.72 -10.32
CA GLY A 85 -1.60 -1.15 -11.66
C GLY A 85 -2.95 -0.60 -12.14
N MET A 86 -3.45 0.47 -11.51
CA MET A 86 -4.70 1.11 -11.95
C MET A 86 -4.54 1.79 -13.31
N PRO A 87 -5.48 1.58 -14.24
CA PRO A 87 -5.48 2.25 -15.53
C PRO A 87 -5.91 3.71 -15.37
N LEU A 88 -4.96 4.63 -15.53
CA LEU A 88 -5.19 6.08 -15.51
C LEU A 88 -4.86 6.70 -16.88
N GLY A 89 -5.13 7.98 -17.04
CA GLY A 89 -4.92 8.72 -18.29
C GLY A 89 -5.85 8.24 -19.40
N GLU A 90 -5.31 8.03 -20.59
CA GLU A 90 -6.07 7.59 -21.77
C GLU A 90 -6.77 6.23 -21.61
N GLN A 91 -6.31 5.41 -20.68
CA GLN A 91 -6.89 4.10 -20.40
C GLN A 91 -8.15 4.20 -19.53
N LEU A 92 -8.34 5.29 -18.79
CA LEU A 92 -9.50 5.51 -17.91
C LEU A 92 -10.73 5.93 -18.73
N ARG A 93 -11.49 4.93 -19.19
CA ARG A 93 -12.68 5.13 -20.05
C ARG A 93 -13.70 4.01 -19.88
N GLY A 94 -14.93 4.24 -20.35
CA GLY A 94 -16.01 3.25 -20.30
C GLY A 94 -16.34 2.85 -18.86
N ASP A 95 -16.45 1.57 -18.62
CA ASP A 95 -16.83 1.03 -17.30
C ASP A 95 -15.83 1.36 -16.19
N LEU A 96 -14.58 1.68 -16.54
CA LEU A 96 -13.56 2.10 -15.58
C LEU A 96 -13.88 3.45 -14.91
N LEU A 97 -14.72 4.28 -15.53
CA LEU A 97 -15.20 5.53 -14.95
C LEU A 97 -16.13 5.32 -13.75
N ALA A 98 -16.70 4.12 -13.60
CA ALA A 98 -17.49 3.72 -12.45
C ALA A 98 -16.65 3.22 -11.26
N LEU A 99 -15.32 3.18 -11.40
CA LEU A 99 -14.42 2.83 -10.31
C LEU A 99 -14.30 3.99 -9.31
N TYR A 100 -14.25 3.63 -8.04
CA TYR A 100 -14.01 4.56 -6.96
C TYR A 100 -13.02 4.00 -5.94
N VAL A 101 -12.39 4.89 -5.23
CA VAL A 101 -11.36 4.61 -4.23
C VAL A 101 -11.93 4.92 -2.85
N VAL A 102 -11.88 3.95 -1.95
CA VAL A 102 -12.21 4.12 -0.53
C VAL A 102 -10.90 4.21 0.24
N VAL A 103 -10.66 5.32 0.90
CA VAL A 103 -9.51 5.50 1.81
C VAL A 103 -10.00 5.29 3.23
N GLU A 104 -9.39 4.34 3.95
CA GLU A 104 -9.77 3.96 5.31
C GLU A 104 -8.68 4.33 6.32
N ALA A 105 -9.10 4.90 7.43
CA ALA A 105 -8.28 5.21 8.60
C ALA A 105 -8.27 4.08 9.64
N ALA A 106 -7.35 4.17 10.59
CA ALA A 106 -7.23 3.21 11.69
C ALA A 106 -8.49 3.17 12.59
N ASP A 107 -9.21 4.28 12.72
CA ASP A 107 -10.47 4.41 13.46
C ASP A 107 -11.71 4.00 12.65
N LYS A 108 -11.52 3.42 11.45
CA LYS A 108 -12.57 3.03 10.50
C LYS A 108 -13.27 4.20 9.80
N TYR A 109 -12.80 5.42 9.97
CA TYR A 109 -13.29 6.53 9.16
C TYR A 109 -12.96 6.30 7.69
N ARG A 110 -13.92 6.55 6.80
CA ARG A 110 -13.80 6.29 5.38
C ARG A 110 -14.21 7.49 4.56
N VAL A 111 -13.49 7.71 3.48
CA VAL A 111 -13.86 8.68 2.44
C VAL A 111 -13.75 8.04 1.07
N VAL A 112 -14.51 8.59 0.13
CA VAL A 112 -14.61 8.06 -1.24
C VAL A 112 -14.18 9.12 -2.24
N PHE A 113 -13.46 8.68 -3.27
CA PHE A 113 -13.13 9.46 -4.45
C PHE A 113 -13.51 8.66 -5.69
N ALA A 114 -14.21 9.27 -6.64
CA ALA A 114 -14.31 8.67 -7.96
C ALA A 114 -12.91 8.57 -8.59
N LEU A 115 -12.60 7.50 -9.30
CA LEU A 115 -11.27 7.34 -9.89
C LEU A 115 -10.90 8.51 -10.82
N PRO A 116 -11.81 9.07 -11.63
CA PRO A 116 -11.53 10.27 -12.43
C PRO A 116 -11.14 11.53 -11.63
N GLU A 117 -11.57 11.65 -10.36
CA GLU A 117 -11.17 12.77 -9.50
C GLU A 117 -9.67 12.72 -9.12
N LEU A 118 -9.02 11.59 -9.32
CA LEU A 118 -7.62 11.35 -8.98
C LEU A 118 -6.71 11.34 -10.20
N ASP A 119 -7.29 11.47 -11.40
CA ASP A 119 -6.56 11.39 -12.65
C ASP A 119 -6.30 12.77 -13.25
N ALA A 120 -5.04 13.05 -13.60
CA ALA A 120 -4.61 14.31 -14.18
C ALA A 120 -5.23 14.62 -15.56
N ALA A 121 -5.74 13.60 -16.26
CA ALA A 121 -6.47 13.80 -17.51
C ALA A 121 -7.86 14.44 -17.33
N PHE A 122 -8.44 14.32 -16.11
CA PHE A 122 -9.78 14.82 -15.79
C PHE A 122 -9.75 16.05 -14.88
N THR A 123 -8.71 16.20 -14.03
CA THR A 123 -8.68 17.26 -13.03
C THR A 123 -7.25 17.59 -12.62
N GLU A 124 -7.04 18.85 -12.23
CA GLU A 124 -5.77 19.29 -11.62
C GLU A 124 -5.75 19.10 -10.10
N ARG A 125 -6.78 18.48 -9.55
CA ARG A 125 -6.89 18.27 -8.10
C ARG A 125 -5.71 17.49 -7.54
N ILE A 126 -5.13 18.01 -6.48
CA ILE A 126 -4.07 17.34 -5.75
C ILE A 126 -4.68 16.59 -4.55
N VAL A 127 -4.51 15.27 -4.54
CA VAL A 127 -4.80 14.43 -3.39
C VAL A 127 -3.49 13.82 -2.93
N LEU A 128 -2.94 14.34 -1.83
CA LEU A 128 -1.64 13.96 -1.31
C LEU A 128 -1.81 13.01 -0.13
N LEU A 129 -1.10 11.90 -0.14
CA LEU A 129 -0.89 11.06 1.04
C LEU A 129 0.41 11.52 1.72
N ALA A 130 0.26 12.39 2.71
CA ALA A 130 1.37 13.02 3.41
C ALA A 130 1.86 12.14 4.57
N ASP A 131 3.16 12.14 4.80
CA ASP A 131 3.83 11.55 5.97
C ASP A 131 4.62 12.58 6.77
N ARG A 132 4.74 13.83 6.25
CA ARG A 132 5.45 14.94 6.90
C ARG A 132 4.63 16.22 6.82
N ARG A 133 4.83 17.07 7.85
CA ARG A 133 4.39 18.45 7.90
C ARG A 133 5.55 19.31 8.39
N ASP A 134 5.85 20.42 7.68
CA ASP A 134 6.94 21.33 8.00
C ASP A 134 8.26 20.59 8.24
N GLU A 135 8.60 19.67 7.30
CA GLU A 135 9.79 18.79 7.30
C GLU A 135 9.83 17.75 8.44
N GLN A 136 8.92 17.82 9.39
CA GLN A 136 8.84 16.86 10.50
C GLN A 136 7.86 15.71 10.18
N PRO A 137 8.10 14.49 10.69
CA PRO A 137 7.11 13.42 10.65
C PRO A 137 5.79 13.89 11.27
N LEU A 138 4.66 13.38 10.72
CA LEU A 138 3.36 13.67 11.30
C LEU A 138 3.29 13.18 12.76
N PRO A 139 2.63 13.93 13.67
CA PRO A 139 2.40 13.48 15.03
C PRO A 139 1.54 12.22 15.06
N ALA A 140 1.65 11.40 16.10
CA ALA A 140 0.95 10.12 16.22
C ALA A 140 -0.59 10.23 16.07
N THR A 141 -1.16 11.39 16.41
CA THR A 141 -2.60 11.69 16.27
C THR A 141 -3.04 11.90 14.82
N GLU A 142 -2.10 12.13 13.90
CA GLU A 142 -2.37 12.38 12.47
C GLU A 142 -1.74 11.33 11.57
N GLY A 143 -0.56 10.85 11.94
CA GLY A 143 0.25 9.91 11.20
C GLY A 143 -0.05 8.44 11.50
N PRO A 144 0.64 7.51 10.83
CA PRO A 144 1.82 7.76 9.99
C PRO A 144 1.53 8.40 8.63
N LEU A 145 0.32 8.27 8.09
CA LEU A 145 -0.11 8.85 6.83
C LEU A 145 -1.39 9.67 7.01
N ARG A 146 -1.47 10.78 6.30
CA ARG A 146 -2.65 11.66 6.28
C ARG A 146 -2.99 12.08 4.86
N LEU A 147 -4.27 12.08 4.52
CA LEU A 147 -4.76 12.69 3.29
C LEU A 147 -4.79 14.21 3.42
N VAL A 148 -4.26 14.90 2.40
CA VAL A 148 -4.25 16.35 2.29
C VAL A 148 -4.74 16.76 0.90
N ILE A 149 -5.77 17.61 0.86
CA ILE A 149 -6.42 18.06 -0.39
C ILE A 149 -6.51 19.58 -0.33
N PRO A 150 -5.52 20.29 -0.90
CA PRO A 150 -5.35 21.74 -0.70
C PRO A 150 -6.55 22.58 -1.12
N ASP A 151 -7.26 22.19 -2.18
CA ASP A 151 -8.39 22.90 -2.78
C ASP A 151 -9.73 22.64 -2.08
N GLU A 152 -9.77 21.78 -1.06
CA GLU A 152 -11.02 21.51 -0.36
C GLU A 152 -11.38 22.58 0.67
N GLN A 153 -12.58 23.12 0.52
CA GLN A 153 -13.12 24.10 1.48
C GLN A 153 -13.39 23.50 2.86
N ARG A 154 -13.74 22.21 2.90
CA ARG A 154 -13.98 21.46 4.16
C ARG A 154 -13.02 20.29 4.26
N ARG A 155 -12.29 20.21 5.35
CA ARG A 155 -11.28 19.16 5.58
C ARG A 155 -11.88 17.82 6.05
N ALA A 156 -13.16 17.57 5.77
CA ALA A 156 -13.80 16.30 6.14
C ALA A 156 -13.16 15.09 5.46
N ARG A 157 -12.62 15.26 4.23
CA ARG A 157 -11.90 14.19 3.52
C ARG A 157 -10.39 14.15 3.82
N TRP A 158 -9.88 15.00 4.70
CA TRP A 158 -8.49 14.96 5.16
C TRP A 158 -8.33 13.86 6.22
N VAL A 159 -8.36 12.62 5.77
CA VAL A 159 -8.30 11.44 6.63
C VAL A 159 -6.97 11.37 7.33
N ARG A 160 -6.98 11.23 8.66
CA ARG A 160 -5.80 10.99 9.49
C ARG A 160 -5.58 9.51 9.68
N GLN A 161 -4.35 9.09 9.98
CA GLN A 161 -4.00 7.69 10.26
C GLN A 161 -4.48 6.72 9.17
N VAL A 162 -4.23 7.06 7.91
CA VAL A 162 -4.60 6.21 6.77
C VAL A 162 -3.84 4.90 6.84
N ILE A 163 -4.57 3.77 6.71
CA ILE A 163 -4.00 2.41 6.77
C ILE A 163 -4.29 1.59 5.51
N SER A 164 -5.36 1.89 4.79
CA SER A 164 -5.71 1.13 3.57
C SER A 164 -6.45 1.96 2.53
N ILE A 165 -6.33 1.48 1.29
CA ILE A 165 -6.99 2.00 0.10
C ILE A 165 -7.66 0.82 -0.59
N HIS A 166 -8.96 0.91 -0.82
CA HIS A 166 -9.74 -0.13 -1.49
C HIS A 166 -10.34 0.42 -2.78
N ILE A 167 -10.11 -0.27 -3.89
CA ILE A 167 -10.73 0.07 -5.17
C ILE A 167 -12.01 -0.74 -5.32
N ARG A 168 -13.10 -0.09 -5.70
CA ARG A 168 -14.42 -0.68 -5.88
C ARG A 168 -15.06 -0.17 -7.16
N GLN A 169 -16.02 -0.91 -7.69
CA GLN A 169 -16.84 -0.51 -8.82
C GLN A 169 -18.27 -0.24 -8.36
N ALA A 170 -18.86 0.85 -8.85
CA ALA A 170 -20.26 1.11 -8.65
C ALA A 170 -21.10 0.15 -9.52
N SER A 171 -22.08 -0.51 -8.91
CA SER A 171 -23.02 -1.44 -9.54
C SER A 171 -24.30 -0.71 -10.01
#